data_e42ef73f166487d2f056b019fce5e88d
#
_entry.id   e42ef73f166487d2f056b019fce5e88d
#
_cell.length_a   1.000
_cell.length_b   1.000
_cell.length_c   1.000
_cell.angle_alpha   90.00
_cell.angle_beta   90.00
_cell.angle_gamma   90.00
#
_symmetry.space_group_name_H-M   'P 1'
#
loop_
_entity.id
_entity.type
_entity.pdbx_description
1 polymer ?
#
loop_
_entity_poly.entity_id
_entity_poly.type
_entity_poly.pdbx_seq_one_letter_code
_entity_poly.pdbx_strand_id
1 'polypeptide(L)'
;MKLWDKGFSTDKKIDLFTVGNDRELDLILAKYDVIGNVAHAKMLHSIGLLTSEELNLLEVELDVILADIENGNFIIEDSFEDVHSKIEFLLTEELGDTGKKIHTARSRNDQVLVALQLFYKEQLKEIQTKTKTFFETLLGLAETHKEKLL
;
A
#
# COMPACT_ATOMS: atom_id res chain seq x y z
N MET A 1 -10.73 10.77 -8.45
CA MET A 1 -10.46 11.68 -9.61
C MET A 1 -9.25 11.14 -10.33
N LYS A 2 -9.31 10.93 -11.65
CA LYS A 2 -8.15 10.44 -12.42
C LYS A 2 -7.19 11.61 -12.64
N LEU A 3 -5.88 11.42 -12.46
CA LEU A 3 -4.85 12.48 -12.64
C LEU A 3 -4.91 13.17 -14.01
N TRP A 4 -5.49 12.50 -15.02
CA TRP A 4 -5.64 12.99 -16.40
C TRP A 4 -7.09 13.31 -16.78
N ASP A 5 -8.00 13.40 -15.79
CA ASP A 5 -9.41 13.71 -16.01
C ASP A 5 -9.59 15.12 -16.59
N LYS A 6 -10.09 15.17 -17.83
CA LYS A 6 -10.40 16.42 -18.54
C LYS A 6 -11.90 16.76 -18.47
N GLY A 7 -12.64 16.16 -17.54
CA GLY A 7 -14.08 16.42 -17.37
C GLY A 7 -14.99 15.63 -18.33
N PHE A 8 -14.45 14.60 -19.02
CA PHE A 8 -15.23 13.71 -19.88
C PHE A 8 -15.37 12.35 -19.22
N SER A 9 -16.58 11.79 -19.19
CA SER A 9 -16.80 10.41 -18.73
C SER A 9 -16.12 9.43 -19.69
N THR A 10 -15.20 8.63 -19.19
CA THR A 10 -14.57 7.54 -19.94
C THR A 10 -15.63 6.45 -20.22
N ASP A 11 -15.62 5.86 -21.42
CA ASP A 11 -16.45 4.70 -21.73
C ASP A 11 -16.12 3.57 -20.75
N LYS A 12 -17.15 2.92 -20.17
CA LYS A 12 -16.98 1.85 -19.17
C LYS A 12 -16.12 0.69 -19.67
N LYS A 13 -16.14 0.41 -20.98
CA LYS A 13 -15.30 -0.65 -21.57
C LYS A 13 -13.82 -0.27 -21.58
N ILE A 14 -13.53 1.01 -21.81
CA ILE A 14 -12.17 1.53 -21.77
C ILE A 14 -11.67 1.52 -20.31
N ASP A 15 -12.51 1.95 -19.37
CA ASP A 15 -12.20 1.90 -17.94
C ASP A 15 -11.90 0.47 -17.48
N LEU A 16 -12.75 -0.48 -17.82
CA LEU A 16 -12.54 -1.90 -17.51
C LEU A 16 -11.26 -2.47 -18.15
N PHE A 17 -10.92 -2.03 -19.36
CA PHE A 17 -9.70 -2.48 -20.04
C PHE A 17 -8.43 -1.90 -19.41
N THR A 18 -8.47 -0.66 -18.95
CA THR A 18 -7.30 0.05 -18.41
C THR A 18 -7.07 -0.23 -16.93
N VAL A 19 -8.12 -0.34 -16.14
CA VAL A 19 -8.05 -0.56 -14.69
C VAL A 19 -8.15 -2.04 -14.33
N GLY A 20 -9.00 -2.80 -15.05
CA GLY A 20 -9.17 -4.23 -14.78
C GLY A 20 -9.57 -4.49 -13.33
N ASN A 21 -8.82 -5.35 -12.65
CA ASN A 21 -9.02 -5.70 -11.23
C ASN A 21 -8.10 -4.92 -10.27
N ASP A 22 -7.46 -3.84 -10.74
CA ASP A 22 -6.45 -3.12 -9.94
C ASP A 22 -7.04 -2.61 -8.63
N ARG A 23 -8.29 -2.14 -8.60
CA ARG A 23 -8.94 -1.66 -7.37
C ARG A 23 -9.04 -2.72 -6.28
N GLU A 24 -9.30 -3.98 -6.65
CA GLU A 24 -9.36 -5.10 -5.70
C GLU A 24 -7.95 -5.55 -5.26
N LEU A 25 -7.03 -5.63 -6.21
CA LEU A 25 -5.65 -6.06 -5.95
C LEU A 25 -4.88 -5.02 -5.14
N ASP A 26 -5.11 -3.75 -5.41
CA ASP A 26 -4.46 -2.63 -4.72
C ASP A 26 -4.86 -2.52 -3.25
N LEU A 27 -6.04 -3.03 -2.85
CA LEU A 27 -6.40 -3.10 -1.43
C LEU A 27 -5.37 -3.91 -0.62
N ILE A 28 -4.76 -4.93 -1.23
CA ILE A 28 -3.67 -5.72 -0.60
C ILE A 28 -2.41 -4.87 -0.42
N LEU A 29 -2.19 -3.90 -1.31
CA LEU A 29 -1.03 -3.02 -1.29
C LEU A 29 -1.24 -1.75 -0.45
N ALA A 30 -2.47 -1.45 -0.05
CA ALA A 30 -2.84 -0.19 0.59
C ALA A 30 -1.99 0.15 1.82
N LYS A 31 -1.80 -0.79 2.76
CA LYS A 31 -0.95 -0.56 3.94
C LYS A 31 0.50 -0.24 3.58
N TYR A 32 1.01 -0.85 2.52
CA TYR A 32 2.41 -0.65 2.09
C TYR A 32 2.58 0.68 1.39
N ASP A 33 1.55 1.17 0.70
CA ASP A 33 1.56 2.52 0.15
C ASP A 33 1.57 3.57 1.26
N VAL A 34 0.76 3.40 2.31
CA VAL A 34 0.80 4.28 3.49
C VAL A 34 2.20 4.30 4.11
N ILE A 35 2.83 3.14 4.34
CA ILE A 35 4.19 3.05 4.89
C ILE A 35 5.20 3.78 3.98
N GLY A 36 5.08 3.61 2.67
CA GLY A 36 5.89 4.31 1.68
C GLY A 36 5.69 5.83 1.71
N ASN A 37 4.44 6.29 1.87
CA ASN A 37 4.09 7.70 1.99
C ASN A 37 4.67 8.34 3.25
N VAL A 38 4.62 7.67 4.41
CA VAL A 38 5.24 8.13 5.66
C VAL A 38 6.75 8.31 5.48
N ALA A 39 7.42 7.32 4.90
CA ALA A 39 8.86 7.39 4.63
C ALA A 39 9.21 8.55 3.68
N HIS A 40 8.38 8.75 2.65
CA HIS A 40 8.55 9.83 1.68
C HIS A 40 8.34 11.21 2.33
N ALA A 41 7.30 11.39 3.15
CA ALA A 41 7.06 12.63 3.89
C ALA A 41 8.24 12.98 4.80
N LYS A 42 8.80 12.00 5.53
CA LYS A 42 10.02 12.18 6.34
C LYS A 42 11.22 12.61 5.51
N MET A 43 11.40 12.03 4.35
CA MET A 43 12.46 12.44 3.42
C MET A 43 12.24 13.86 2.93
N LEU A 44 11.03 14.24 2.50
CA LEU A 44 10.71 15.61 2.07
C LEU A 44 10.99 16.64 3.18
N HIS A 45 10.65 16.31 4.42
CA HIS A 45 11.00 17.14 5.57
C HIS A 45 12.52 17.27 5.76
N SER A 46 13.25 16.16 5.66
CA SER A 46 14.71 16.16 5.86
C SER A 46 15.47 17.04 4.87
N ILE A 47 14.89 17.27 3.68
CA ILE A 47 15.47 18.15 2.64
C ILE A 47 14.80 19.53 2.59
N GLY A 48 13.94 19.86 3.57
CA GLY A 48 13.36 21.20 3.74
C GLY A 48 12.17 21.51 2.82
N LEU A 49 11.56 20.50 2.17
CA LEU A 49 10.34 20.69 1.34
C LEU A 49 9.04 20.61 2.16
N LEU A 50 9.10 20.04 3.36
CA LEU A 50 8.03 20.06 4.35
C LEU A 50 8.52 20.72 5.63
N THR A 51 7.68 21.51 6.29
CA THR A 51 7.89 21.96 7.65
C THR A 51 7.63 20.82 8.64
N SER A 52 8.06 20.96 9.90
CA SER A 52 7.76 19.98 10.96
C SER A 52 6.24 19.87 11.22
N GLU A 53 5.49 20.96 11.08
CA GLU A 53 4.04 20.98 11.26
C GLU A 53 3.35 20.23 10.12
N GLU A 54 3.76 20.46 8.86
CA GLU A 54 3.23 19.76 7.71
C GLU A 54 3.54 18.25 7.74
N LEU A 55 4.74 17.87 8.17
CA LEU A 55 5.08 16.46 8.37
C LEU A 55 4.16 15.82 9.41
N ASN A 56 3.98 16.46 10.56
CA ASN A 56 3.11 15.93 11.63
C ASN A 56 1.67 15.76 11.16
N LEU A 57 1.13 16.73 10.42
CA LEU A 57 -0.23 16.62 9.85
C LEU A 57 -0.35 15.45 8.88
N LEU A 58 0.64 15.27 8.00
CA LEU A 58 0.65 14.14 7.07
C LEU A 58 0.78 12.79 7.79
N GLU A 59 1.62 12.69 8.83
CA GLU A 59 1.76 11.45 9.60
C GLU A 59 0.47 11.08 10.32
N VAL A 60 -0.20 12.06 10.98
CA VAL A 60 -1.48 11.82 11.67
C VAL A 60 -2.55 11.33 10.69
N GLU A 61 -2.70 11.98 9.54
CA GLU A 61 -3.72 11.58 8.56
C GLU A 61 -3.39 10.22 7.91
N LEU A 62 -2.12 9.94 7.63
CA LEU A 62 -1.69 8.63 7.15
C LEU A 62 -1.95 7.52 8.17
N ASP A 63 -1.82 7.80 9.47
CA ASP A 63 -2.15 6.84 10.53
C ASP A 63 -3.66 6.58 10.60
N VAL A 64 -4.52 7.60 10.37
CA VAL A 64 -5.98 7.43 10.25
C VAL A 64 -6.32 6.53 9.06
N ILE A 65 -5.75 6.82 7.89
CA ILE A 65 -5.95 6.00 6.69
C ILE A 65 -5.48 4.55 6.93
N LEU A 66 -4.34 4.36 7.59
CA LEU A 66 -3.85 3.02 7.93
C LEU A 66 -4.82 2.27 8.84
N ALA A 67 -5.36 2.93 9.84
CA ALA A 67 -6.36 2.34 10.74
C ALA A 67 -7.63 1.91 9.97
N ASP A 68 -8.10 2.71 9.02
CA ASP A 68 -9.24 2.35 8.17
C ASP A 68 -8.94 1.14 7.28
N ILE A 69 -7.72 1.04 6.73
CA ILE A 69 -7.27 -0.12 5.96
C ILE A 69 -7.27 -1.39 6.84
N GLU A 70 -6.69 -1.32 8.03
CA GLU A 70 -6.59 -2.44 8.96
C GLU A 70 -7.96 -2.91 9.49
N ASN A 71 -8.90 -1.99 9.65
CA ASN A 71 -10.27 -2.27 10.07
C ASN A 71 -11.18 -2.74 8.90
N GLY A 72 -10.68 -2.75 7.66
CA GLY A 72 -11.45 -3.13 6.48
C GLY A 72 -12.50 -2.09 6.04
N ASN A 73 -12.36 -0.85 6.48
CA ASN A 73 -13.25 0.26 6.12
C ASN A 73 -12.78 1.01 4.87
N PHE A 74 -11.53 0.82 4.46
CA PHE A 74 -10.96 1.48 3.29
C PHE A 74 -11.43 0.80 2.00
N ILE A 75 -12.03 1.58 1.10
CA ILE A 75 -12.49 1.13 -0.22
C ILE A 75 -11.92 2.04 -1.31
N ILE A 76 -11.73 1.48 -2.50
CA ILE A 76 -11.35 2.23 -3.70
C ILE A 76 -12.58 2.28 -4.61
N GLU A 77 -13.26 3.42 -4.61
CA GLU A 77 -14.47 3.62 -5.41
C GLU A 77 -14.14 3.70 -6.91
N ASP A 78 -15.14 3.46 -7.76
CA ASP A 78 -15.01 3.49 -9.23
C ASP A 78 -14.46 4.80 -9.80
N SER A 79 -14.54 5.89 -9.03
CA SER A 79 -13.98 7.20 -9.38
C SER A 79 -12.46 7.26 -9.31
N PHE A 80 -11.82 6.30 -8.62
CA PHE A 80 -10.37 6.20 -8.51
C PHE A 80 -9.82 5.11 -9.42
N GLU A 81 -8.61 5.28 -9.87
CA GLU A 81 -7.92 4.34 -10.75
C GLU A 81 -7.19 3.27 -9.92
N ASP A 82 -6.58 3.70 -8.81
CA ASP A 82 -5.71 2.90 -7.96
C ASP A 82 -5.73 3.39 -6.49
N VAL A 83 -5.10 2.62 -5.61
CA VAL A 83 -4.94 2.95 -4.18
C VAL A 83 -4.19 4.27 -3.96
N HIS A 84 -3.20 4.53 -4.77
CA HIS A 84 -2.36 5.72 -4.64
C HIS A 84 -3.17 7.00 -4.88
N SER A 85 -4.03 6.99 -5.92
CA SER A 85 -4.94 8.11 -6.22
C SER A 85 -5.95 8.34 -5.10
N LYS A 86 -6.44 7.26 -4.48
CA LYS A 86 -7.37 7.36 -3.34
C LYS A 86 -6.70 7.98 -2.13
N ILE A 87 -5.51 7.50 -1.74
CA ILE A 87 -4.77 8.04 -0.58
C ILE A 87 -4.38 9.50 -0.81
N GLU A 88 -3.88 9.85 -1.99
CA GLU A 88 -3.55 11.23 -2.34
C GLU A 88 -4.78 12.16 -2.29
N PHE A 89 -5.92 11.65 -2.73
CA PHE A 89 -7.19 12.38 -2.63
C PHE A 89 -7.59 12.64 -1.18
N LEU A 90 -7.58 11.62 -0.31
CA LEU A 90 -7.92 11.75 1.10
C LEU A 90 -7.00 12.76 1.81
N LEU A 91 -5.70 12.66 1.60
CA LEU A 91 -4.72 13.61 2.14
C LEU A 91 -5.00 15.05 1.65
N THR A 92 -5.39 15.20 0.38
CA THR A 92 -5.69 16.51 -0.20
C THR A 92 -7.01 17.08 0.31
N GLU A 93 -8.03 16.22 0.49
CA GLU A 93 -9.34 16.62 1.02
C GLU A 93 -9.21 17.13 2.45
N GLU A 94 -8.44 16.43 3.30
CA GLU A 94 -8.30 16.80 4.71
C GLU A 94 -7.27 17.92 4.93
N LEU A 95 -6.14 17.88 4.25
CA LEU A 95 -5.00 18.77 4.51
C LEU A 95 -4.77 19.84 3.43
N GLY A 96 -5.59 19.87 2.40
CA GLY A 96 -5.49 20.86 1.32
C GLY A 96 -4.13 20.82 0.61
N ASP A 97 -3.47 21.97 0.53
CA ASP A 97 -2.18 22.09 -0.18
C ASP A 97 -1.05 21.30 0.50
N THR A 98 -1.10 21.07 1.80
CA THR A 98 -0.16 20.19 2.51
C THR A 98 -0.29 18.75 2.01
N GLY A 99 -1.52 18.24 1.83
CA GLY A 99 -1.76 16.90 1.30
C GLY A 99 -1.20 16.72 -0.11
N LYS A 100 -1.31 17.71 -0.98
CA LYS A 100 -0.74 17.68 -2.34
C LYS A 100 0.78 17.53 -2.37
N LYS A 101 1.49 18.01 -1.35
CA LYS A 101 2.95 17.94 -1.29
C LYS A 101 3.46 16.50 -1.23
N ILE A 102 2.63 15.53 -0.83
CA ILE A 102 3.04 14.12 -0.74
C ILE A 102 3.50 13.55 -2.10
N HIS A 103 3.02 14.08 -3.20
CA HIS A 103 3.43 13.65 -4.55
C HIS A 103 4.74 14.28 -5.03
N THR A 104 5.31 15.23 -4.29
CA THR A 104 6.51 15.98 -4.71
C THR A 104 7.70 15.08 -4.97
N ALA A 105 8.37 15.29 -6.10
CA ALA A 105 9.64 14.65 -6.51
C ALA A 105 9.58 13.11 -6.65
N ARG A 106 8.40 12.52 -6.88
CA ARG A 106 8.25 11.08 -7.20
C ARG A 106 7.23 10.86 -8.31
N SER A 107 7.31 9.72 -8.98
CA SER A 107 6.32 9.26 -9.94
C SER A 107 5.41 8.19 -9.33
N ARG A 108 4.30 7.89 -10.01
CA ARG A 108 3.44 6.75 -9.67
C ARG A 108 4.22 5.44 -9.67
N ASN A 109 5.16 5.26 -10.59
CA ASN A 109 5.99 4.05 -10.65
C ASN A 109 6.84 3.87 -9.39
N ASP A 110 7.36 4.95 -8.82
CA ASP A 110 8.13 4.90 -7.57
C ASP A 110 7.25 4.40 -6.41
N GLN A 111 6.01 4.89 -6.31
CA GLN A 111 5.04 4.46 -5.29
C GLN A 111 4.73 2.97 -5.43
N VAL A 112 4.30 2.54 -6.62
CA VAL A 112 3.95 1.13 -6.89
C VAL A 112 5.11 0.19 -6.57
N LEU A 113 6.33 0.52 -7.01
CA LEU A 113 7.49 -0.34 -6.79
C LEU A 113 7.86 -0.44 -5.30
N VAL A 114 7.78 0.65 -4.54
CA VAL A 114 8.03 0.62 -3.09
C VAL A 114 6.98 -0.23 -2.37
N ALA A 115 5.68 -0.04 -2.67
CA ALA A 115 4.61 -0.82 -2.08
C ALA A 115 4.78 -2.32 -2.37
N LEU A 116 5.08 -2.70 -3.62
CA LEU A 116 5.36 -4.08 -4.01
C LEU A 116 6.59 -4.66 -3.29
N GLN A 117 7.68 -3.91 -3.17
CA GLN A 117 8.88 -4.39 -2.46
C GLN A 117 8.60 -4.65 -0.98
N LEU A 118 7.84 -3.77 -0.32
CA LEU A 118 7.44 -3.95 1.08
C LEU A 118 6.53 -5.17 1.23
N PHE A 119 5.53 -5.33 0.36
CA PHE A 119 4.67 -6.50 0.30
C PHE A 119 5.47 -7.79 0.13
N TYR A 120 6.34 -7.88 -0.88
CA TYR A 120 7.17 -9.07 -1.10
C TYR A 120 8.06 -9.40 0.09
N LYS A 121 8.65 -8.39 0.71
CA LYS A 121 9.49 -8.58 1.90
C LYS A 121 8.71 -9.22 3.05
N GLU A 122 7.47 -8.82 3.28
CA GLU A 122 6.62 -9.39 4.31
C GLU A 122 6.18 -10.81 3.93
N GLN A 123 5.70 -11.03 2.70
CA GLN A 123 5.24 -12.33 2.22
C GLN A 123 6.36 -13.38 2.19
N LEU A 124 7.55 -13.01 1.80
CA LEU A 124 8.71 -13.91 1.82
C LEU A 124 9.09 -14.34 3.24
N LYS A 125 8.99 -13.44 4.23
CA LYS A 125 9.20 -13.81 5.64
C LYS A 125 8.14 -14.79 6.13
N GLU A 126 6.89 -14.61 5.74
CA GLU A 126 5.81 -15.50 6.09
C GLU A 126 6.02 -16.90 5.48
N ILE A 127 6.36 -16.97 4.19
CA ILE A 127 6.70 -18.23 3.50
C ILE A 127 7.88 -18.92 4.21
N GLN A 128 8.93 -18.18 4.53
CA GLN A 128 10.09 -18.72 5.26
C GLN A 128 9.67 -19.34 6.61
N THR A 129 8.83 -18.66 7.36
CA THR A 129 8.33 -19.12 8.65
C THR A 129 7.49 -20.40 8.49
N LYS A 130 6.54 -20.40 7.55
CA LYS A 130 5.71 -21.58 7.26
C LYS A 130 6.54 -22.79 6.80
N THR A 131 7.53 -22.55 5.95
CA THR A 131 8.44 -23.60 5.46
C THR A 131 9.24 -24.20 6.62
N LYS A 132 9.76 -23.37 7.52
CA LYS A 132 10.47 -23.82 8.72
C LYS A 132 9.57 -24.67 9.62
N THR A 133 8.36 -24.20 9.91
CA THR A 133 7.38 -24.94 10.72
C THR A 133 7.04 -26.30 10.10
N PHE A 134 6.83 -26.33 8.79
CA PHE A 134 6.56 -27.57 8.07
C PHE A 134 7.74 -28.56 8.17
N PHE A 135 8.97 -28.08 7.98
CA PHE A 135 10.18 -28.87 8.13
C PHE A 135 10.33 -29.46 9.55
N GLU A 136 10.14 -28.63 10.58
CA GLU A 136 10.20 -29.07 11.98
C GLU A 136 9.13 -30.10 12.31
N THR A 137 7.92 -29.94 11.74
CA THR A 137 6.84 -30.91 11.89
C THR A 137 7.20 -32.26 11.28
N LEU A 138 7.77 -32.27 10.07
CA LEU A 138 8.22 -33.50 9.42
C LEU A 138 9.35 -34.21 10.22
N LEU A 139 10.31 -33.45 10.74
CA LEU A 139 11.35 -34.01 11.60
C LEU A 139 10.76 -34.64 12.88
N GLY A 140 9.81 -33.95 13.51
CA GLY A 140 9.11 -34.46 14.69
C GLY A 140 8.37 -35.78 14.41
N LEU A 141 7.68 -35.87 13.27
CA LEU A 141 7.04 -37.09 12.81
C LEU A 141 8.04 -38.23 12.57
N ALA A 142 9.14 -37.93 11.89
CA ALA A 142 10.19 -38.91 11.63
C ALA A 142 10.78 -39.45 12.93
N GLU A 143 11.08 -38.57 13.88
CA GLU A 143 11.62 -38.97 15.20
C GLU A 143 10.61 -39.84 15.97
N THR A 144 9.33 -39.47 15.96
CA THR A 144 8.25 -40.21 16.63
C THR A 144 8.06 -41.64 16.07
N HIS A 145 8.32 -41.82 14.79
CA HIS A 145 8.06 -43.06 14.08
C HIS A 145 9.31 -43.85 13.65
N LYS A 146 10.50 -43.41 14.05
CA LYS A 146 11.78 -44.01 13.61
C LYS A 146 11.93 -45.51 13.94
N GLU A 147 11.23 -45.98 14.96
CA GLU A 147 11.27 -47.42 15.39
C GLU A 147 10.20 -48.26 14.64
N LYS A 148 9.35 -47.67 13.82
CA LYS A 148 8.34 -48.41 13.05
C LYS A 148 8.95 -48.87 11.72
N LEU A 149 9.08 -50.20 11.56
CA LEU A 149 9.38 -50.82 10.26
C LEU A 149 8.12 -50.74 9.37
N LEU A 150 8.29 -50.30 8.12
CA LEU A 150 7.24 -50.34 7.11
C LEU A 150 7.24 -51.73 6.45
#